data_fca2be30eae002cd5eab99f033ad83bf
#
_entry.id   fca2be30eae002cd5eab99f033ad83bf
#
_cell.length_a   1.000
_cell.length_b   1.000
_cell.length_c   1.000
_cell.angle_alpha   90.00
_cell.angle_beta   90.00
_cell.angle_gamma   90.00
#
_symmetry.space_group_name_H-M   'P 1'
#
loop_
_entity.id
_entity.type
_entity.pdbx_description
1 polymer ?
#
loop_
_entity_poly.entity_id
_entity_poly.type
_entity_poly.pdbx_seq_one_letter_code
_entity_poly.pdbx_strand_id
1 'polypeptide(L)'
;MRTGVPAISYRWAHFAALCWLLVFGAPSGIAQHSDDEVTPEVQNLYAQARAARQSGDGATAIEKYKAIIKLAPHLAAAYNNLGMIYFDGHDYTHAIEVLQRGLELNPNMPGTLAMLGMSYFQLGRNEKAEPLLENALRANPKDDQVEMVLVHILINSKKLQEATSHLNDFLARNPKNQEAWYLLGKTYLQLSEVALTKINEIDPDSVVAHEIAGEIDESMHNYDLALVEFKKAIDKAPQTPGTHMHMGDAFWNMGKWESAQTEFRAELVNDPNNCIARWKLANSILEANDSNDEAFTELNQVIERCPTLMQAHVDRARALVRLGKHPDALPDLLMAEKESPREPTIHFLLAAVYRAQGKSAEAQTEMQTYGKLQREASEAVAGQANDASAIKSKAQ
;
A
#
# COMPACT_ATOMS: atom_id res chain seq x y z
N MET A 1 12.15 10.08 -24.27
CA MET A 1 12.60 11.07 -23.25
C MET A 1 13.09 10.27 -22.05
N ARG A 2 14.37 10.44 -21.66
CA ARG A 2 14.96 9.67 -20.55
C ARG A 2 14.48 10.28 -19.24
N THR A 3 13.59 9.59 -18.53
CA THR A 3 13.23 9.96 -17.16
C THR A 3 14.24 9.31 -16.22
N GLY A 4 15.16 10.15 -15.72
CA GLY A 4 16.11 9.75 -14.69
C GLY A 4 15.36 9.44 -13.39
N VAL A 5 15.54 8.23 -12.90
CA VAL A 5 15.14 7.82 -11.56
C VAL A 5 16.00 8.61 -10.55
N PRO A 6 15.43 9.35 -9.60
CA PRO A 6 16.23 10.01 -8.58
C PRO A 6 16.93 8.95 -7.73
N ALA A 7 18.25 9.12 -7.57
CA ALA A 7 19.04 8.32 -6.66
C ALA A 7 18.52 8.54 -5.23
N ILE A 8 17.82 7.54 -4.68
CA ILE A 8 17.40 7.53 -3.29
C ILE A 8 18.67 7.33 -2.45
N SER A 9 19.15 8.41 -1.86
CA SER A 9 20.25 8.36 -0.90
C SER A 9 19.72 7.73 0.39
N TYR A 10 19.96 6.44 0.57
CA TYR A 10 19.71 5.74 1.83
C TYR A 10 20.65 6.29 2.90
N ARG A 11 20.10 7.07 3.83
CA ARG A 11 20.81 7.42 5.07
C ARG A 11 20.83 6.19 5.97
N TRP A 12 21.84 5.37 5.82
CA TRP A 12 22.18 4.28 6.72
C TRP A 12 22.83 4.84 7.99
N ALA A 13 22.04 5.25 8.94
CA ALA A 13 22.54 5.62 10.26
C ALA A 13 22.02 4.59 11.29
N HIS A 14 22.96 3.83 11.85
CA HIS A 14 22.88 3.10 13.12
C HIS A 14 21.94 1.89 13.23
N PHE A 15 22.43 0.72 12.79
CA PHE A 15 22.10 -0.55 13.44
C PHE A 15 23.30 -1.51 13.35
N ALA A 16 24.39 -1.14 14.04
CA ALA A 16 25.55 -2.00 14.25
C ALA A 16 25.56 -2.53 15.68
N ALA A 17 24.49 -3.21 16.11
CA ALA A 17 24.52 -3.91 17.40
C ALA A 17 23.39 -4.92 17.44
N LEU A 18 23.59 -6.14 16.96
CA LEU A 18 22.99 -7.40 17.50
C LEU A 18 23.21 -8.58 16.56
N CYS A 19 24.47 -8.93 16.30
CA CYS A 19 24.83 -10.29 15.82
C CYS A 19 26.01 -10.83 16.64
N TRP A 20 25.86 -10.82 17.94
CA TRP A 20 26.87 -11.32 18.87
C TRP A 20 26.23 -12.28 19.85
N LEU A 21 26.01 -13.50 19.44
CA LEU A 21 25.93 -14.69 20.32
C LEU A 21 25.31 -15.82 19.51
N LEU A 22 26.14 -16.61 18.84
CA LEU A 22 25.90 -18.03 18.57
C LEU A 22 27.03 -18.59 17.65
N VAL A 23 28.24 -18.67 18.21
CA VAL A 23 29.23 -19.61 17.68
C VAL A 23 29.91 -20.27 18.87
N PHE A 24 29.19 -21.15 19.54
CA PHE A 24 29.79 -22.28 20.30
C PHE A 24 28.67 -23.33 20.48
N GLY A 25 28.64 -24.27 19.57
CA GLY A 25 27.81 -25.46 19.66
C GLY A 25 28.02 -26.31 18.39
N ALA A 26 29.13 -26.99 18.32
CA ALA A 26 29.41 -27.92 17.21
C ALA A 26 28.62 -29.22 17.40
N PRO A 27 28.06 -29.79 16.31
CA PRO A 27 28.03 -31.24 16.14
C PRO A 27 29.23 -31.68 15.28
N SER A 28 29.94 -32.64 15.80
CA SER A 28 31.09 -33.32 15.22
C SER A 28 30.77 -33.96 13.87
N GLY A 29 31.49 -33.56 12.83
CA GLY A 29 31.48 -34.25 11.55
C GLY A 29 31.80 -33.31 10.39
N ILE A 30 33.04 -33.40 9.90
CA ILE A 30 33.60 -32.72 8.71
C ILE A 30 34.12 -31.32 9.00
N ALA A 31 35.16 -31.17 9.77
CA ALA A 31 36.00 -29.99 9.86
C ALA A 31 37.43 -30.41 10.31
N GLN A 32 38.08 -31.20 9.53
CA GLN A 32 39.45 -31.63 9.85
C GLN A 32 40.56 -30.88 9.12
N HIS A 33 40.24 -29.76 8.40
CA HIS A 33 41.28 -29.00 7.69
C HIS A 33 41.41 -27.53 8.08
N SER A 34 40.61 -27.01 9.02
CA SER A 34 40.68 -25.57 9.40
C SER A 34 41.44 -25.30 10.71
N ASP A 35 41.63 -26.30 11.59
CA ASP A 35 42.26 -26.09 12.89
C ASP A 35 43.79 -26.01 12.79
N ASP A 36 44.42 -26.59 11.79
CA ASP A 36 45.87 -26.58 11.60
C ASP A 36 46.43 -25.21 11.13
N GLU A 37 45.61 -24.32 10.61
CA GLU A 37 46.04 -23.00 10.09
C GLU A 37 45.95 -21.85 11.13
N VAL A 38 45.31 -22.02 12.26
CA VAL A 38 45.12 -20.96 13.28
C VAL A 38 46.30 -20.92 14.24
N THR A 39 47.43 -20.43 13.79
CA THR A 39 48.62 -20.23 14.62
C THR A 39 48.45 -19.08 15.61
N PRO A 40 49.27 -18.99 16.69
CA PRO A 40 49.28 -17.83 17.59
C PRO A 40 49.48 -16.50 16.85
N GLU A 41 50.24 -16.48 15.76
CA GLU A 41 50.45 -15.30 14.93
C GLU A 41 49.17 -14.91 14.22
N VAL A 42 48.43 -15.83 13.63
CA VAL A 42 47.13 -15.59 13.00
C VAL A 42 46.13 -15.06 14.03
N GLN A 43 46.10 -15.63 15.25
CA GLN A 43 45.24 -15.15 16.34
C GLN A 43 45.54 -13.69 16.72
N ASN A 44 46.83 -13.34 16.84
CA ASN A 44 47.25 -11.98 17.12
C ASN A 44 46.85 -10.99 16.02
N LEU A 45 47.04 -11.35 14.76
CA LEU A 45 46.59 -10.56 13.60
C LEU A 45 45.08 -10.39 13.59
N TYR A 46 44.32 -11.42 13.97
CA TYR A 46 42.86 -11.29 14.13
C TYR A 46 42.49 -10.29 15.22
N ALA A 47 43.16 -10.31 16.36
CA ALA A 47 42.90 -9.36 17.43
C ALA A 47 43.20 -7.91 16.98
N GLN A 48 44.32 -7.71 16.25
CA GLN A 48 44.67 -6.40 15.69
C GLN A 48 43.64 -5.93 14.64
N ALA A 49 43.23 -6.82 13.73
CA ALA A 49 42.21 -6.50 12.72
C ALA A 49 40.86 -6.09 13.34
N ARG A 50 40.45 -6.81 14.37
CA ARG A 50 39.23 -6.49 15.12
C ARG A 50 39.31 -5.13 15.83
N ALA A 51 40.45 -4.85 16.49
CA ALA A 51 40.68 -3.57 17.17
C ALA A 51 40.66 -2.42 16.16
N ALA A 52 41.32 -2.56 15.00
CA ALA A 52 41.33 -1.60 13.93
C ALA A 52 39.90 -1.34 13.38
N ARG A 53 39.14 -2.40 13.17
CA ARG A 53 37.72 -2.28 12.74
C ARG A 53 36.86 -1.53 13.77
N GLN A 54 37.03 -1.86 15.07
CA GLN A 54 36.28 -1.21 16.15
C GLN A 54 36.60 0.29 16.30
N SER A 55 37.85 0.66 15.98
CA SER A 55 38.29 2.08 15.97
C SER A 55 37.94 2.83 14.67
N GLY A 56 37.32 2.13 13.67
CA GLY A 56 37.02 2.71 12.36
C GLY A 56 38.21 2.77 11.40
N ASP A 57 39.37 2.19 11.75
CA ASP A 57 40.55 2.14 10.89
C ASP A 57 40.43 0.95 9.91
N GLY A 58 39.62 1.16 8.87
CA GLY A 58 39.42 0.16 7.81
C GLY A 58 40.71 -0.19 7.07
N ALA A 59 41.63 0.75 6.89
CA ALA A 59 42.87 0.51 6.15
C ALA A 59 43.77 -0.50 6.89
N THR A 60 43.99 -0.29 8.20
CA THR A 60 44.74 -1.23 9.04
C THR A 60 44.04 -2.58 9.13
N ALA A 61 42.70 -2.61 9.24
CA ALA A 61 41.95 -3.86 9.27
C ALA A 61 42.14 -4.68 7.96
N ILE A 62 42.07 -4.03 6.81
CA ILE A 62 42.33 -4.67 5.49
C ILE A 62 43.75 -5.25 5.44
N GLU A 63 44.76 -4.46 5.86
CA GLU A 63 46.16 -4.94 5.91
C GLU A 63 46.30 -6.21 6.75
N LYS A 64 45.73 -6.22 7.96
CA LYS A 64 45.83 -7.38 8.85
C LYS A 64 45.09 -8.59 8.32
N TYR A 65 43.86 -8.44 7.75
CA TYR A 65 43.20 -9.59 7.13
C TYR A 65 43.90 -10.12 5.90
N LYS A 66 44.54 -9.26 5.07
CA LYS A 66 45.42 -9.71 3.98
C LYS A 66 46.64 -10.49 4.48
N ALA A 67 47.22 -10.07 5.61
CA ALA A 67 48.30 -10.80 6.25
C ALA A 67 47.85 -12.21 6.74
N ILE A 68 46.68 -12.28 7.37
CA ILE A 68 46.07 -13.55 7.78
C ILE A 68 45.87 -14.48 6.57
N ILE A 69 45.28 -14.00 5.48
CA ILE A 69 45.05 -14.78 4.26
C ILE A 69 46.37 -15.28 3.67
N LYS A 70 47.45 -14.51 3.78
CA LYS A 70 48.76 -14.94 3.33
C LYS A 70 49.33 -16.09 4.17
N LEU A 71 49.07 -16.11 5.49
CA LEU A 71 49.52 -17.13 6.41
C LEU A 71 48.60 -18.34 6.44
N ALA A 72 47.31 -18.15 6.24
CA ALA A 72 46.26 -19.14 6.31
C ALA A 72 45.31 -19.01 5.09
N PRO A 73 45.74 -19.40 3.89
CA PRO A 73 45.02 -19.17 2.63
C PRO A 73 43.72 -19.98 2.48
N HIS A 74 43.49 -20.98 3.33
CA HIS A 74 42.27 -21.80 3.33
C HIS A 74 41.30 -21.41 4.44
N LEU A 75 41.58 -20.35 5.20
CA LEU A 75 40.73 -19.86 6.28
C LEU A 75 39.58 -19.00 5.74
N ALA A 76 38.47 -19.63 5.38
CA ALA A 76 37.29 -18.97 4.80
C ALA A 76 36.78 -17.73 5.61
N ALA A 77 36.89 -17.80 6.94
CA ALA A 77 36.53 -16.73 7.85
C ALA A 77 37.34 -15.43 7.63
N ALA A 78 38.62 -15.55 7.21
CA ALA A 78 39.42 -14.37 6.93
C ALA A 78 38.94 -13.62 5.68
N TYR A 79 38.56 -14.34 4.65
CA TYR A 79 37.97 -13.77 3.43
C TYR A 79 36.59 -13.12 3.70
N ASN A 80 35.78 -13.78 4.51
CA ASN A 80 34.49 -13.19 4.92
C ASN A 80 34.68 -11.85 5.65
N ASN A 81 35.60 -11.80 6.62
CA ASN A 81 35.86 -10.60 7.38
C ASN A 81 36.48 -9.48 6.55
N LEU A 82 37.38 -9.82 5.61
CA LEU A 82 37.93 -8.86 4.67
C LEU A 82 36.84 -8.31 3.73
N GLY A 83 35.99 -9.21 3.22
CA GLY A 83 34.85 -8.85 2.37
C GLY A 83 33.87 -7.92 3.06
N MET A 84 33.62 -8.14 4.36
CA MET A 84 32.77 -7.29 5.17
C MET A 84 33.34 -5.86 5.28
N ILE A 85 34.65 -5.69 5.45
CA ILE A 85 35.28 -4.37 5.51
C ILE A 85 35.20 -3.65 4.17
N TYR A 86 35.43 -4.37 3.07
CA TYR A 86 35.23 -3.78 1.75
C TYR A 86 33.77 -3.40 1.49
N PHE A 87 32.82 -4.23 1.93
CA PHE A 87 31.40 -3.94 1.81
C PHE A 87 31.01 -2.67 2.63
N ASP A 88 31.44 -2.60 3.89
CA ASP A 88 31.22 -1.44 4.78
C ASP A 88 31.87 -0.17 4.19
N GLY A 89 32.99 -0.31 3.51
CA GLY A 89 33.69 0.77 2.77
C GLY A 89 33.12 1.08 1.39
N HIS A 90 32.01 0.46 0.98
CA HIS A 90 31.38 0.59 -0.35
C HIS A 90 32.26 0.15 -1.52
N ASP A 91 33.34 -0.56 -1.27
CA ASP A 91 34.18 -1.17 -2.30
C ASP A 91 33.62 -2.55 -2.68
N TYR A 92 32.47 -2.51 -3.33
CA TYR A 92 31.74 -3.73 -3.69
C TYR A 92 32.50 -4.64 -4.66
N THR A 93 33.41 -4.08 -5.45
CA THR A 93 34.22 -4.86 -6.40
C THR A 93 35.19 -5.78 -5.66
N HIS A 94 35.99 -5.24 -4.76
CA HIS A 94 36.90 -6.07 -3.95
C HIS A 94 36.12 -6.96 -2.94
N ALA A 95 34.98 -6.47 -2.43
CA ALA A 95 34.11 -7.31 -1.60
C ALA A 95 33.69 -8.58 -2.34
N ILE A 96 33.23 -8.46 -3.60
CA ILE A 96 32.83 -9.60 -4.43
C ILE A 96 34.00 -10.60 -4.60
N GLU A 97 35.16 -10.11 -4.96
CA GLU A 97 36.35 -10.99 -5.19
C GLU A 97 36.68 -11.84 -3.95
N VAL A 98 36.75 -11.19 -2.79
CA VAL A 98 37.16 -11.91 -1.57
C VAL A 98 36.05 -12.78 -1.00
N LEU A 99 34.79 -12.34 -1.08
CA LEU A 99 33.64 -13.11 -0.60
C LEU A 99 33.43 -14.38 -1.46
N GLN A 100 33.63 -14.29 -2.79
CA GLN A 100 33.59 -15.45 -3.65
C GLN A 100 34.64 -16.48 -3.25
N ARG A 101 35.87 -16.01 -2.98
CA ARG A 101 36.95 -16.91 -2.55
C ARG A 101 36.63 -17.56 -1.20
N GLY A 102 36.00 -16.82 -0.27
CA GLY A 102 35.54 -17.40 0.99
C GLY A 102 34.51 -18.51 0.79
N LEU A 103 33.55 -18.31 -0.12
CA LEU A 103 32.50 -19.30 -0.43
C LEU A 103 33.04 -20.52 -1.23
N GLU A 104 34.09 -20.37 -2.03
CA GLU A 104 34.77 -21.51 -2.63
C GLU A 104 35.39 -22.43 -1.56
N LEU A 105 35.91 -21.87 -0.48
CA LEU A 105 36.47 -22.60 0.66
C LEU A 105 35.41 -23.19 1.59
N ASN A 106 34.36 -22.45 1.83
CA ASN A 106 33.21 -22.88 2.63
C ASN A 106 31.89 -22.34 2.04
N PRO A 107 31.15 -23.16 1.28
CA PRO A 107 29.90 -22.76 0.66
C PRO A 107 28.74 -22.45 1.64
N ASN A 108 28.84 -22.98 2.87
CA ASN A 108 27.77 -22.86 3.88
C ASN A 108 28.01 -21.67 4.83
N MET A 109 28.10 -20.45 4.30
CA MET A 109 28.23 -19.22 5.05
C MET A 109 27.12 -18.24 4.68
N PRO A 110 25.94 -18.30 5.32
CA PRO A 110 24.78 -17.47 4.96
C PRO A 110 25.07 -15.97 4.97
N GLY A 111 25.80 -15.49 5.96
CA GLY A 111 26.20 -14.07 6.03
C GLY A 111 27.10 -13.65 4.86
N THR A 112 27.98 -14.53 4.38
CA THR A 112 28.82 -14.28 3.22
C THR A 112 27.99 -14.26 1.93
N LEU A 113 27.02 -15.19 1.81
CA LEU A 113 26.05 -15.19 0.70
C LEU A 113 25.25 -13.90 0.66
N ALA A 114 24.76 -13.45 1.81
CA ALA A 114 24.02 -12.19 1.93
C ALA A 114 24.87 -10.98 1.48
N MET A 115 26.09 -10.86 2.01
CA MET A 115 26.99 -9.75 1.64
C MET A 115 27.40 -9.79 0.17
N LEU A 116 27.67 -10.98 -0.38
CA LEU A 116 27.99 -11.14 -1.81
C LEU A 116 26.79 -10.76 -2.68
N GLY A 117 25.59 -11.21 -2.33
CA GLY A 117 24.35 -10.84 -3.02
C GLY A 117 24.09 -9.35 -2.97
N MET A 118 24.19 -8.74 -1.79
CA MET A 118 24.05 -7.29 -1.62
C MET A 118 25.12 -6.50 -2.39
N SER A 119 26.37 -6.99 -2.45
CA SER A 119 27.44 -6.36 -3.24
C SER A 119 27.12 -6.38 -4.73
N TYR A 120 26.58 -7.50 -5.25
CA TYR A 120 26.11 -7.57 -6.63
C TYR A 120 24.93 -6.63 -6.88
N PHE A 121 23.98 -6.54 -5.95
CA PHE A 121 22.86 -5.62 -6.05
C PHE A 121 23.31 -4.16 -6.14
N GLN A 122 24.26 -3.73 -5.29
CA GLN A 122 24.81 -2.37 -5.31
C GLN A 122 25.50 -2.02 -6.65
N LEU A 123 26.04 -3.02 -7.35
CA LEU A 123 26.61 -2.86 -8.69
C LEU A 123 25.57 -3.05 -9.82
N GLY A 124 24.28 -3.18 -9.50
CA GLY A 124 23.20 -3.39 -10.48
C GLY A 124 23.19 -4.77 -11.14
N ARG A 125 23.93 -5.74 -10.59
CA ARG A 125 24.04 -7.09 -11.14
C ARG A 125 22.99 -8.03 -10.52
N ASN A 126 21.71 -7.68 -10.71
CA ASN A 126 20.58 -8.31 -10.05
C ASN A 126 20.47 -9.81 -10.30
N GLU A 127 20.75 -10.27 -11.53
CA GLU A 127 20.70 -11.69 -11.89
C GLU A 127 21.69 -12.56 -11.08
N LYS A 128 22.82 -11.97 -10.64
CA LYS A 128 23.78 -12.65 -9.78
C LYS A 128 23.44 -12.52 -8.30
N ALA A 129 22.80 -11.44 -7.92
CA ALA A 129 22.42 -11.16 -6.53
C ALA A 129 21.28 -12.08 -6.06
N GLU A 130 20.24 -12.24 -6.88
CA GLU A 130 19.00 -12.95 -6.54
C GLU A 130 19.26 -14.34 -5.94
N PRO A 131 19.91 -15.31 -6.63
CA PRO A 131 20.09 -16.65 -6.09
C PRO A 131 20.93 -16.71 -4.82
N LEU A 132 21.82 -15.73 -4.61
CA LEU A 132 22.64 -15.64 -3.40
C LEU A 132 21.80 -15.19 -2.20
N LEU A 133 20.93 -14.20 -2.40
CA LEU A 133 20.04 -13.66 -1.38
C LEU A 133 18.94 -14.67 -1.01
N GLU A 134 18.39 -15.39 -1.99
CA GLU A 134 17.47 -16.50 -1.73
C GLU A 134 18.12 -17.60 -0.87
N ASN A 135 19.37 -17.96 -1.18
CA ASN A 135 20.14 -18.94 -0.39
C ASN A 135 20.39 -18.43 1.03
N ALA A 136 20.72 -17.14 1.19
CA ALA A 136 20.91 -16.53 2.49
C ALA A 136 19.61 -16.55 3.30
N LEU A 137 18.47 -16.21 2.70
CA LEU A 137 17.14 -16.22 3.36
C LEU A 137 16.69 -17.63 3.72
N ARG A 138 16.99 -18.66 2.91
CA ARG A 138 16.72 -20.07 3.29
C ARG A 138 17.40 -20.46 4.60
N ALA A 139 18.60 -19.95 4.84
CA ALA A 139 19.34 -20.20 6.08
C ALA A 139 18.91 -19.29 7.23
N ASN A 140 18.52 -18.05 6.94
CA ASN A 140 18.02 -17.08 7.90
C ASN A 140 16.73 -16.40 7.38
N PRO A 141 15.55 -17.03 7.54
CA PRO A 141 14.28 -16.54 6.97
C PRO A 141 13.76 -15.22 7.56
N LYS A 142 14.44 -14.69 8.57
CA LYS A 142 14.05 -13.43 9.25
C LYS A 142 15.07 -12.33 9.06
N ASP A 143 15.90 -12.43 8.03
CA ASP A 143 16.83 -11.36 7.68
C ASP A 143 16.10 -10.28 6.88
N ASP A 144 15.52 -9.34 7.61
CA ASP A 144 14.71 -8.25 7.06
C ASP A 144 15.47 -7.42 6.02
N GLN A 145 16.78 -7.25 6.17
CA GLN A 145 17.61 -6.49 5.23
C GLN A 145 17.78 -7.24 3.90
N VAL A 146 18.10 -8.52 3.98
CA VAL A 146 18.27 -9.38 2.80
C VAL A 146 16.94 -9.50 2.05
N GLU A 147 15.83 -9.67 2.78
CA GLU A 147 14.50 -9.81 2.20
C GLU A 147 14.08 -8.54 1.44
N MET A 148 14.27 -7.36 2.00
CA MET A 148 13.94 -6.11 1.31
C MET A 148 14.79 -5.88 0.06
N VAL A 149 16.08 -6.24 0.08
CA VAL A 149 16.92 -6.18 -1.12
C VAL A 149 16.42 -7.16 -2.19
N LEU A 150 16.04 -8.38 -1.80
CA LEU A 150 15.46 -9.36 -2.71
C LEU A 150 14.14 -8.85 -3.33
N VAL A 151 13.27 -8.25 -2.53
CA VAL A 151 12.04 -7.60 -3.01
C VAL A 151 12.33 -6.57 -4.10
N HIS A 152 13.30 -5.68 -3.90
CA HIS A 152 13.69 -4.71 -4.92
C HIS A 152 14.18 -5.39 -6.23
N ILE A 153 14.94 -6.45 -6.11
CA ILE A 153 15.40 -7.24 -7.27
C ILE A 153 14.22 -7.86 -8.01
N LEU A 154 13.29 -8.50 -7.29
CA LEU A 154 12.13 -9.18 -7.85
C LEU A 154 11.19 -8.18 -8.57
N ILE A 155 10.96 -7.00 -7.99
CA ILE A 155 10.16 -5.94 -8.65
C ILE A 155 10.85 -5.48 -9.94
N ASN A 156 12.16 -5.24 -9.91
CA ASN A 156 12.92 -4.80 -11.09
C ASN A 156 12.96 -5.89 -12.20
N SER A 157 12.98 -7.16 -11.81
CA SER A 157 12.94 -8.31 -12.71
C SER A 157 11.52 -8.71 -13.14
N LYS A 158 10.50 -7.94 -12.77
CA LYS A 158 9.08 -8.22 -13.07
C LYS A 158 8.54 -9.53 -12.48
N LYS A 159 9.18 -10.08 -11.47
CA LYS A 159 8.70 -11.22 -10.68
C LYS A 159 7.74 -10.76 -9.59
N LEU A 160 6.64 -10.14 -10.01
CA LEU A 160 5.76 -9.36 -9.13
C LEU A 160 5.03 -10.23 -8.09
N GLN A 161 4.64 -11.46 -8.45
CA GLN A 161 3.98 -12.39 -7.54
C GLN A 161 4.91 -12.81 -6.39
N GLU A 162 6.18 -13.10 -6.73
CA GLU A 162 7.20 -13.48 -5.74
C GLU A 162 7.49 -12.28 -4.82
N ALA A 163 7.65 -11.07 -5.39
CA ALA A 163 7.81 -9.84 -4.62
C ALA A 163 6.65 -9.60 -3.64
N THR A 164 5.40 -9.83 -4.09
CA THR A 164 4.21 -9.70 -3.25
C THR A 164 4.22 -10.68 -2.09
N SER A 165 4.64 -11.93 -2.32
CA SER A 165 4.75 -12.93 -1.25
C SER A 165 5.74 -12.50 -0.18
N HIS A 166 6.96 -12.10 -0.57
CA HIS A 166 7.98 -11.62 0.36
C HIS A 166 7.54 -10.37 1.12
N LEU A 167 6.87 -9.42 0.45
CA LEU A 167 6.35 -8.21 1.10
C LEU A 167 5.28 -8.52 2.14
N ASN A 168 4.38 -9.47 1.87
CA ASN A 168 3.36 -9.89 2.83
C ASN A 168 3.99 -10.57 4.05
N ASP A 169 4.96 -11.46 3.84
CA ASP A 169 5.69 -12.14 4.92
C ASP A 169 6.49 -11.13 5.77
N PHE A 170 7.14 -10.17 5.13
CA PHE A 170 7.85 -9.08 5.81
C PHE A 170 6.89 -8.22 6.63
N LEU A 171 5.77 -7.79 6.07
CA LEU A 171 4.77 -6.93 6.73
C LEU A 171 4.04 -7.65 7.88
N ALA A 172 3.88 -8.97 7.80
CA ALA A 172 3.36 -9.75 8.93
C ALA A 172 4.25 -9.64 10.18
N ARG A 173 5.57 -9.48 9.99
CA ARG A 173 6.54 -9.24 11.07
C ARG A 173 6.73 -7.76 11.39
N ASN A 174 6.64 -6.90 10.38
CA ASN A 174 6.93 -5.45 10.45
C ASN A 174 5.74 -4.60 9.98
N PRO A 175 4.56 -4.65 10.64
CA PRO A 175 3.30 -4.07 10.13
C PRO A 175 3.30 -2.53 10.04
N LYS A 176 4.28 -1.85 10.64
CA LYS A 176 4.41 -0.39 10.61
C LYS A 176 5.45 0.10 9.59
N ASN A 177 6.04 -0.78 8.79
CA ASN A 177 7.04 -0.39 7.81
C ASN A 177 6.37 0.27 6.59
N GLN A 178 6.50 1.59 6.49
CA GLN A 178 5.88 2.38 5.42
C GLN A 178 6.48 2.08 4.04
N GLU A 179 7.78 1.79 3.95
CA GLU A 179 8.45 1.46 2.69
C GLU A 179 7.89 0.14 2.11
N ALA A 180 7.74 -0.88 2.94
CA ALA A 180 7.19 -2.16 2.50
C ALA A 180 5.73 -2.03 2.06
N TRP A 181 4.90 -1.25 2.76
CA TRP A 181 3.54 -0.94 2.33
C TRP A 181 3.50 -0.18 1.00
N TYR A 182 4.39 0.79 0.82
CA TYR A 182 4.52 1.53 -0.45
C TYR A 182 4.90 0.59 -1.60
N LEU A 183 5.92 -0.28 -1.40
CA LEU A 183 6.35 -1.24 -2.40
C LEU A 183 5.25 -2.24 -2.73
N LEU A 184 4.51 -2.73 -1.73
CA LEU A 184 3.38 -3.63 -1.92
C LEU A 184 2.27 -2.99 -2.77
N GLY A 185 1.87 -1.76 -2.43
CA GLY A 185 0.89 -1.01 -3.21
C GLY A 185 1.34 -0.80 -4.66
N LYS A 186 2.60 -0.39 -4.87
CA LYS A 186 3.17 -0.22 -6.21
C LYS A 186 3.21 -1.54 -6.99
N THR A 187 3.52 -2.66 -6.32
CA THR A 187 3.56 -3.98 -6.96
C THR A 187 2.16 -4.43 -7.36
N TYR A 188 1.14 -4.17 -6.54
CA TYR A 188 -0.26 -4.45 -6.91
C TYR A 188 -0.72 -3.62 -8.11
N LEU A 189 -0.34 -2.34 -8.20
CA LEU A 189 -0.64 -1.52 -9.37
C LEU A 189 -0.02 -2.11 -10.64
N GLN A 190 1.23 -2.56 -10.59
CA GLN A 190 1.88 -3.22 -11.73
C GLN A 190 1.22 -4.56 -12.10
N LEU A 191 0.80 -5.35 -11.10
CA LEU A 191 0.05 -6.59 -11.34
C LEU A 191 -1.31 -6.32 -12.01
N SER A 192 -2.00 -5.27 -11.56
CA SER A 192 -3.24 -4.82 -12.17
C SER A 192 -3.03 -4.42 -13.64
N GLU A 193 -1.99 -3.63 -13.93
CA GLU A 193 -1.63 -3.24 -15.31
C GLU A 193 -1.37 -4.45 -16.21
N VAL A 194 -0.65 -5.46 -15.68
CA VAL A 194 -0.41 -6.73 -16.42
C VAL A 194 -1.72 -7.46 -16.70
N ALA A 195 -2.63 -7.53 -15.72
CA ALA A 195 -3.92 -8.19 -15.87
C ALA A 195 -4.80 -7.48 -16.93
N LEU A 196 -4.86 -6.14 -16.86
CA LEU A 196 -5.59 -5.33 -17.85
C LEU A 196 -5.05 -5.50 -19.26
N THR A 197 -3.72 -5.51 -19.40
CA THR A 197 -3.06 -5.79 -20.69
C THR A 197 -3.49 -7.15 -21.23
N LYS A 198 -3.54 -8.18 -20.38
CA LYS A 198 -3.96 -9.53 -20.79
C LYS A 198 -5.43 -9.60 -21.21
N ILE A 199 -6.32 -8.90 -20.53
CA ILE A 199 -7.73 -8.81 -20.94
C ILE A 199 -7.83 -8.22 -22.35
N ASN A 200 -7.14 -7.11 -22.60
CA ASN A 200 -7.13 -6.46 -23.91
C ASN A 200 -6.44 -7.29 -25.00
N GLU A 201 -5.42 -8.10 -24.68
CA GLU A 201 -4.80 -9.02 -25.63
C GLU A 201 -5.74 -10.17 -26.02
N ILE A 202 -6.61 -10.63 -25.11
CA ILE A 202 -7.55 -11.73 -25.34
C ILE A 202 -8.72 -11.25 -26.21
N ASP A 203 -9.41 -10.20 -25.76
CA ASP A 203 -10.53 -9.59 -26.50
C ASP A 203 -10.73 -8.14 -26.03
N PRO A 204 -10.21 -7.14 -26.79
CA PRO A 204 -10.33 -5.73 -26.44
C PRO A 204 -11.77 -5.19 -26.54
N ASP A 205 -12.67 -5.94 -27.18
CA ASP A 205 -14.08 -5.60 -27.34
C ASP A 205 -15.00 -6.45 -26.44
N SER A 206 -14.45 -7.15 -25.42
CA SER A 206 -15.23 -7.91 -24.46
C SER A 206 -15.99 -7.00 -23.48
N VAL A 207 -17.08 -7.51 -22.90
CA VAL A 207 -17.80 -6.81 -21.81
C VAL A 207 -16.85 -6.40 -20.69
N VAL A 208 -15.99 -7.31 -20.24
CA VAL A 208 -15.02 -7.06 -19.14
C VAL A 208 -14.01 -5.98 -19.52
N ALA A 209 -13.55 -5.94 -20.78
CA ALA A 209 -12.62 -4.89 -21.23
C ALA A 209 -13.26 -3.51 -21.16
N HIS A 210 -14.52 -3.39 -21.57
CA HIS A 210 -15.27 -2.14 -21.50
C HIS A 210 -15.63 -1.75 -20.06
N GLU A 211 -16.03 -2.69 -19.19
CA GLU A 211 -16.29 -2.42 -17.78
C GLU A 211 -15.06 -1.84 -17.10
N ILE A 212 -13.92 -2.51 -17.22
CA ILE A 212 -12.67 -2.06 -16.61
C ILE A 212 -12.20 -0.71 -17.16
N ALA A 213 -12.33 -0.49 -18.49
CA ALA A 213 -11.99 0.80 -19.08
C ALA A 213 -12.88 1.92 -18.50
N GLY A 214 -14.18 1.66 -18.36
CA GLY A 214 -15.12 2.58 -17.73
C GLY A 214 -14.78 2.87 -16.26
N GLU A 215 -14.46 1.84 -15.46
CA GLU A 215 -14.06 1.99 -14.06
C GLU A 215 -12.77 2.82 -13.91
N ILE A 216 -11.78 2.62 -14.79
CA ILE A 216 -10.54 3.42 -14.80
C ILE A 216 -10.88 4.89 -15.07
N ASP A 217 -11.66 5.17 -16.12
CA ASP A 217 -12.05 6.54 -16.44
C ASP A 217 -12.89 7.18 -15.34
N GLU A 218 -13.80 6.43 -14.70
CA GLU A 218 -14.56 6.88 -13.53
C GLU A 218 -13.63 7.24 -12.36
N SER A 219 -12.65 6.41 -12.05
CA SER A 219 -11.68 6.66 -11.00
C SER A 219 -10.82 7.91 -11.23
N MET A 220 -10.61 8.25 -12.51
CA MET A 220 -9.93 9.47 -12.94
C MET A 220 -10.88 10.68 -13.05
N HIS A 221 -12.15 10.53 -12.70
CA HIS A 221 -13.21 11.53 -12.86
C HIS A 221 -13.49 11.93 -14.32
N ASN A 222 -13.11 11.09 -15.27
CA ASN A 222 -13.40 11.24 -16.71
C ASN A 222 -14.78 10.67 -17.04
N TYR A 223 -15.82 11.14 -16.36
CA TYR A 223 -17.17 10.53 -16.40
C TYR A 223 -17.74 10.40 -17.81
N ASP A 224 -17.48 11.35 -18.71
CA ASP A 224 -17.99 11.25 -20.09
C ASP A 224 -17.34 10.08 -20.86
N LEU A 225 -16.06 9.76 -20.62
CA LEU A 225 -15.39 8.60 -21.21
C LEU A 225 -15.88 7.30 -20.56
N ALA A 226 -16.02 7.29 -19.24
CA ALA A 226 -16.55 6.16 -18.50
C ALA A 226 -17.94 5.75 -19.03
N LEU A 227 -18.84 6.73 -19.24
CA LEU A 227 -20.17 6.49 -19.79
C LEU A 227 -20.14 5.85 -21.20
N VAL A 228 -19.17 6.19 -22.04
CA VAL A 228 -19.01 5.57 -23.36
C VAL A 228 -18.66 4.09 -23.22
N GLU A 229 -17.73 3.77 -22.32
CA GLU A 229 -17.29 2.39 -22.13
C GLU A 229 -18.37 1.54 -21.43
N PHE A 230 -19.01 2.04 -20.37
CA PHE A 230 -20.14 1.34 -19.74
C PHE A 230 -21.30 1.09 -20.71
N LYS A 231 -21.59 2.06 -21.59
CA LYS A 231 -22.61 1.88 -22.61
C LYS A 231 -22.29 0.72 -23.55
N LYS A 232 -21.03 0.57 -24.00
CA LYS A 232 -20.60 -0.57 -24.82
C LYS A 232 -20.76 -1.91 -24.09
N ALA A 233 -20.42 -1.94 -22.80
CA ALA A 233 -20.60 -3.14 -21.98
C ALA A 233 -22.08 -3.52 -21.86
N ILE A 234 -22.97 -2.56 -21.57
CA ILE A 234 -24.42 -2.76 -21.48
C ILE A 234 -25.00 -3.21 -22.81
N ASP A 235 -24.57 -2.62 -23.95
CA ASP A 235 -25.07 -3.00 -25.27
C ASP A 235 -24.74 -4.46 -25.62
N LYS A 236 -23.65 -5.00 -25.07
CA LYS A 236 -23.25 -6.42 -25.23
C LYS A 236 -23.94 -7.36 -24.26
N ALA A 237 -24.09 -6.93 -23.01
CA ALA A 237 -24.62 -7.74 -21.92
C ALA A 237 -25.50 -6.90 -20.96
N PRO A 238 -26.74 -6.56 -21.36
CA PRO A 238 -27.60 -5.63 -20.64
C PRO A 238 -28.07 -6.14 -19.26
N GLN A 239 -27.90 -7.41 -18.98
CA GLN A 239 -28.30 -8.02 -17.71
C GLN A 239 -27.12 -8.27 -16.75
N THR A 240 -25.94 -7.78 -17.06
CA THR A 240 -24.78 -7.90 -16.17
C THR A 240 -25.00 -7.01 -14.93
N PRO A 241 -25.08 -7.59 -13.72
CA PRO A 241 -25.17 -6.79 -12.50
C PRO A 241 -23.91 -5.93 -12.31
N GLY A 242 -24.11 -4.70 -11.87
CA GLY A 242 -23.01 -3.77 -11.55
C GLY A 242 -22.73 -2.74 -12.66
N THR A 243 -22.88 -3.07 -13.94
CA THR A 243 -22.55 -2.13 -15.02
C THR A 243 -23.50 -0.92 -15.02
N HIS A 244 -24.80 -1.14 -14.82
CA HIS A 244 -25.77 -0.06 -14.64
C HIS A 244 -25.51 0.74 -13.36
N MET A 245 -25.00 0.10 -12.29
CA MET A 245 -24.60 0.78 -11.07
C MET A 245 -23.48 1.79 -11.33
N HIS A 246 -22.41 1.38 -12.01
CA HIS A 246 -21.28 2.26 -12.37
C HIS A 246 -21.72 3.40 -13.30
N MET A 247 -22.56 3.10 -14.28
CA MET A 247 -23.11 4.14 -15.17
C MET A 247 -23.97 5.14 -14.40
N GLY A 248 -24.78 4.65 -13.47
CA GLY A 248 -25.56 5.48 -12.55
C GLY A 248 -24.67 6.34 -11.65
N ASP A 249 -23.56 5.80 -11.14
CA ASP A 249 -22.58 6.51 -10.33
C ASP A 249 -21.89 7.63 -11.10
N ALA A 250 -21.53 7.39 -12.35
CA ALA A 250 -20.97 8.42 -13.21
C ALA A 250 -21.97 9.59 -13.40
N PHE A 251 -23.24 9.30 -13.71
CA PHE A 251 -24.27 10.35 -13.78
C PHE A 251 -24.53 11.05 -12.45
N TRP A 252 -24.54 10.31 -11.34
CA TRP A 252 -24.73 10.85 -10.00
C TRP A 252 -23.59 11.82 -9.62
N ASN A 253 -22.33 11.45 -9.89
CA ASN A 253 -21.18 12.32 -9.69
C ASN A 253 -21.17 13.57 -10.58
N MET A 254 -21.82 13.50 -11.75
CA MET A 254 -22.03 14.65 -12.64
C MET A 254 -23.23 15.52 -12.25
N GLY A 255 -24.01 15.15 -11.23
CA GLY A 255 -25.26 15.82 -10.85
C GLY A 255 -26.40 15.65 -11.85
N LYS A 256 -26.31 14.65 -12.74
CA LYS A 256 -27.35 14.32 -13.74
C LYS A 256 -28.36 13.34 -13.14
N TRP A 257 -29.18 13.85 -12.22
CA TRP A 257 -30.00 13.04 -11.31
C TRP A 257 -31.01 12.15 -12.01
N GLU A 258 -31.70 12.63 -13.05
CA GLU A 258 -32.71 11.84 -13.80
C GLU A 258 -32.05 10.70 -14.57
N SER A 259 -30.86 10.93 -15.14
CA SER A 259 -30.08 9.87 -15.80
C SER A 259 -29.60 8.84 -14.78
N ALA A 260 -29.10 9.28 -13.63
CA ALA A 260 -28.68 8.39 -12.54
C ALA A 260 -29.85 7.52 -12.05
N GLN A 261 -31.04 8.10 -11.85
CA GLN A 261 -32.26 7.35 -11.48
C GLN A 261 -32.59 6.25 -12.50
N THR A 262 -32.44 6.56 -13.79
CA THR A 262 -32.71 5.60 -14.87
C THR A 262 -31.80 4.38 -14.76
N GLU A 263 -30.52 4.62 -14.58
CA GLU A 263 -29.52 3.55 -14.49
C GLU A 263 -29.64 2.75 -13.17
N PHE A 264 -29.89 3.43 -12.03
CA PHE A 264 -30.11 2.69 -10.77
C PHE A 264 -31.40 1.85 -10.79
N ARG A 265 -32.45 2.29 -11.48
CA ARG A 265 -33.62 1.42 -11.69
C ARG A 265 -33.31 0.21 -12.57
N ALA A 266 -32.49 0.39 -13.62
CA ALA A 266 -32.03 -0.71 -14.45
C ALA A 266 -31.16 -1.70 -13.67
N GLU A 267 -30.25 -1.21 -12.82
CA GLU A 267 -29.48 -2.07 -11.93
C GLU A 267 -30.38 -2.88 -11.00
N LEU A 268 -31.43 -2.28 -10.44
CA LEU A 268 -32.37 -2.96 -9.56
C LEU A 268 -33.27 -3.99 -10.27
N VAL A 269 -33.36 -3.95 -11.61
CA VAL A 269 -33.96 -5.05 -12.41
C VAL A 269 -33.00 -6.24 -12.45
N ASN A 270 -31.71 -5.99 -12.60
CA ASN A 270 -30.66 -7.02 -12.67
C ASN A 270 -30.31 -7.58 -11.30
N ASP A 271 -30.19 -6.71 -10.29
CA ASP A 271 -29.98 -7.07 -8.87
C ASP A 271 -30.97 -6.35 -7.94
N PRO A 272 -32.15 -6.93 -7.68
CA PRO A 272 -33.16 -6.33 -6.81
C PRO A 272 -32.71 -6.19 -5.34
N ASN A 273 -31.61 -6.83 -4.94
CA ASN A 273 -31.10 -6.82 -3.58
C ASN A 273 -29.95 -5.81 -3.37
N ASN A 274 -29.56 -5.09 -4.41
CA ASN A 274 -28.52 -4.07 -4.33
C ASN A 274 -28.98 -2.87 -3.49
N CYS A 275 -28.69 -2.90 -2.19
CA CYS A 275 -29.05 -1.82 -1.28
C CYS A 275 -28.40 -0.49 -1.65
N ILE A 276 -27.20 -0.51 -2.22
CA ILE A 276 -26.48 0.72 -2.58
C ILE A 276 -27.14 1.38 -3.78
N ALA A 277 -27.46 0.60 -4.83
CA ALA A 277 -28.19 1.10 -5.97
C ALA A 277 -29.55 1.70 -5.56
N ARG A 278 -30.29 1.02 -4.68
CA ARG A 278 -31.60 1.48 -4.18
C ARG A 278 -31.45 2.75 -3.34
N TRP A 279 -30.45 2.84 -2.47
CA TRP A 279 -30.18 4.06 -1.73
C TRP A 279 -29.83 5.22 -2.67
N LYS A 280 -28.92 4.99 -3.65
CA LYS A 280 -28.51 6.03 -4.60
C LYS A 280 -29.67 6.47 -5.51
N LEU A 281 -30.57 5.56 -5.88
CA LEU A 281 -31.82 5.90 -6.53
C LEU A 281 -32.62 6.90 -5.69
N ALA A 282 -32.89 6.55 -4.44
CA ALA A 282 -33.66 7.41 -3.54
C ALA A 282 -32.95 8.77 -3.28
N ASN A 283 -31.63 8.76 -3.12
CA ASN A 283 -30.86 9.98 -2.99
C ASN A 283 -30.97 10.85 -4.26
N SER A 284 -30.86 10.26 -5.46
CA SER A 284 -31.01 10.98 -6.73
C SER A 284 -32.40 11.60 -6.89
N ILE A 285 -33.45 10.92 -6.41
CA ILE A 285 -34.83 11.47 -6.37
C ILE A 285 -34.90 12.68 -5.46
N LEU A 286 -34.26 12.62 -4.27
CA LEU A 286 -34.19 13.76 -3.36
C LEU A 286 -33.38 14.93 -3.92
N GLU A 287 -32.26 14.67 -4.61
CA GLU A 287 -31.44 15.73 -5.22
C GLU A 287 -32.11 16.38 -6.42
N ALA A 288 -32.83 15.62 -7.24
CA ALA A 288 -33.66 16.16 -8.33
C ALA A 288 -34.86 16.96 -7.81
N ASN A 289 -35.13 16.88 -6.50
CA ASN A 289 -36.30 17.46 -5.86
C ASN A 289 -37.64 16.94 -6.44
N ASP A 290 -37.64 15.67 -6.82
CA ASP A 290 -38.77 14.92 -7.34
C ASP A 290 -39.71 14.46 -6.19
N SER A 291 -40.18 13.22 -6.24
CA SER A 291 -41.13 12.65 -5.28
C SER A 291 -40.48 12.27 -3.94
N ASN A 292 -40.68 13.06 -2.90
CA ASN A 292 -40.26 12.73 -1.54
C ASN A 292 -40.93 11.43 -1.02
N ASP A 293 -42.15 11.11 -1.46
CA ASP A 293 -42.85 9.89 -1.08
C ASP A 293 -42.22 8.64 -1.74
N GLU A 294 -41.77 8.74 -2.99
CA GLU A 294 -41.05 7.66 -3.68
C GLU A 294 -39.69 7.44 -2.99
N ALA A 295 -38.91 8.50 -2.77
CA ALA A 295 -37.65 8.42 -2.04
C ALA A 295 -37.81 7.77 -0.65
N PHE A 296 -38.83 8.17 0.09
CA PHE A 296 -39.15 7.57 1.41
C PHE A 296 -39.45 6.06 1.28
N THR A 297 -40.21 5.65 0.25
CA THR A 297 -40.56 4.27 0.01
C THR A 297 -39.35 3.42 -0.27
N GLU A 298 -38.45 3.88 -1.18
CA GLU A 298 -37.20 3.20 -1.50
C GLU A 298 -36.27 3.10 -0.27
N LEU A 299 -36.14 4.16 0.52
CA LEU A 299 -35.30 4.18 1.71
C LEU A 299 -35.80 3.24 2.81
N ASN A 300 -37.13 3.06 2.96
CA ASN A 300 -37.67 2.05 3.88
C ASN A 300 -37.22 0.65 3.46
N GLN A 301 -37.28 0.33 2.15
CA GLN A 301 -36.80 -0.97 1.66
C GLN A 301 -35.29 -1.16 1.88
N VAL A 302 -34.49 -0.09 1.73
CA VAL A 302 -33.06 -0.15 2.05
C VAL A 302 -32.84 -0.47 3.51
N ILE A 303 -33.49 0.25 4.43
CA ILE A 303 -33.29 0.09 5.87
C ILE A 303 -33.80 -1.26 6.37
N GLU A 304 -34.89 -1.77 5.80
CA GLU A 304 -35.39 -3.11 6.14
C GLU A 304 -34.35 -4.22 5.81
N ARG A 305 -33.66 -4.11 4.68
CA ARG A 305 -32.69 -5.11 4.21
C ARG A 305 -31.27 -4.86 4.70
N CYS A 306 -30.88 -3.60 4.77
CA CYS A 306 -29.53 -3.15 5.08
C CYS A 306 -29.54 -2.09 6.19
N PRO A 307 -29.94 -2.45 7.43
CA PRO A 307 -30.17 -1.49 8.52
C PRO A 307 -28.93 -0.77 9.02
N THR A 308 -27.76 -1.21 8.62
CA THR A 308 -26.48 -0.57 8.97
C THR A 308 -26.03 0.52 7.98
N LEU A 309 -26.76 0.72 6.88
CA LEU A 309 -26.44 1.74 5.89
C LEU A 309 -26.90 3.12 6.41
N MET A 310 -26.03 3.80 7.14
CA MET A 310 -26.34 5.02 7.86
C MET A 310 -26.78 6.16 6.94
N GLN A 311 -26.25 6.24 5.73
CA GLN A 311 -26.65 7.21 4.71
C GLN A 311 -28.14 7.09 4.36
N ALA A 312 -28.68 5.88 4.34
CA ALA A 312 -30.11 5.66 4.07
C ALA A 312 -30.98 6.20 5.22
N HIS A 313 -30.56 6.10 6.47
CA HIS A 313 -31.25 6.69 7.60
C HIS A 313 -31.26 8.22 7.53
N VAL A 314 -30.12 8.83 7.20
CA VAL A 314 -30.05 10.30 7.03
C VAL A 314 -30.96 10.77 5.89
N ASP A 315 -30.93 10.08 4.75
CA ASP A 315 -31.76 10.44 3.60
C ASP A 315 -33.25 10.18 3.86
N ARG A 316 -33.62 9.11 4.60
CA ARG A 316 -34.99 8.89 5.02
C ARG A 316 -35.49 10.00 5.93
N ALA A 317 -34.67 10.41 6.87
CA ALA A 317 -35.01 11.57 7.73
C ALA A 317 -35.16 12.84 6.90
N ARG A 318 -34.32 13.07 5.88
CA ARG A 318 -34.46 14.20 4.95
C ARG A 318 -35.79 14.16 4.18
N ALA A 319 -36.15 12.98 3.67
CA ALA A 319 -37.45 12.78 3.01
C ALA A 319 -38.63 13.09 3.98
N LEU A 320 -38.60 12.58 5.20
CA LEU A 320 -39.59 12.81 6.23
C LEU A 320 -39.72 14.28 6.61
N VAL A 321 -38.61 14.99 6.74
CA VAL A 321 -38.60 16.46 7.00
C VAL A 321 -39.25 17.19 5.83
N ARG A 322 -38.96 16.88 4.59
CA ARG A 322 -39.58 17.48 3.40
C ARG A 322 -41.06 17.16 3.28
N LEU A 323 -41.48 16.00 3.78
CA LEU A 323 -42.91 15.61 3.86
C LEU A 323 -43.66 16.22 5.06
N GLY A 324 -42.97 17.03 5.90
CA GLY A 324 -43.54 17.59 7.10
C GLY A 324 -43.74 16.60 8.26
N LYS A 325 -43.23 15.35 8.13
CA LYS A 325 -43.33 14.28 9.12
C LYS A 325 -42.15 14.34 10.11
N HIS A 326 -41.91 15.51 10.68
CA HIS A 326 -40.77 15.85 11.54
C HIS A 326 -40.59 14.88 12.74
N PRO A 327 -41.64 14.45 13.47
CA PRO A 327 -41.45 13.52 14.59
C PRO A 327 -40.88 12.17 14.16
N ASP A 328 -41.25 11.70 12.97
CA ASP A 328 -40.82 10.38 12.44
C ASP A 328 -39.36 10.39 12.00
N ALA A 329 -38.81 11.58 11.67
CA ALA A 329 -37.40 11.73 11.30
C ALA A 329 -36.43 11.62 12.50
N LEU A 330 -36.89 11.88 13.72
CA LEU A 330 -36.03 12.04 14.89
C LEU A 330 -35.24 10.76 15.25
N PRO A 331 -35.84 9.54 15.26
CA PRO A 331 -35.10 8.32 15.59
C PRO A 331 -33.90 8.07 14.66
N ASP A 332 -34.08 8.25 13.36
CA ASP A 332 -33.02 8.10 12.37
C ASP A 332 -31.87 9.10 12.60
N LEU A 333 -32.21 10.34 12.85
CA LEU A 333 -31.24 11.41 13.07
C LEU A 333 -30.44 11.20 14.35
N LEU A 334 -31.09 10.78 15.45
CA LEU A 334 -30.38 10.51 16.70
C LEU A 334 -29.44 9.29 16.57
N MET A 335 -29.84 8.29 15.78
CA MET A 335 -28.96 7.14 15.48
C MET A 335 -27.76 7.58 14.64
N ALA A 336 -28.00 8.38 13.59
CA ALA A 336 -26.95 8.88 12.71
C ALA A 336 -25.99 9.83 13.45
N GLU A 337 -26.48 10.68 14.34
CA GLU A 337 -25.67 11.56 15.17
C GLU A 337 -24.71 10.79 16.07
N LYS A 338 -25.17 9.70 16.67
CA LYS A 338 -24.35 8.85 17.53
C LYS A 338 -23.18 8.20 16.76
N GLU A 339 -23.41 7.77 15.52
CA GLU A 339 -22.40 7.14 14.69
C GLU A 339 -21.48 8.15 13.98
N SER A 340 -22.04 9.29 13.58
CA SER A 340 -21.35 10.32 12.81
C SER A 340 -21.61 11.73 13.37
N PRO A 341 -21.13 12.06 14.58
CA PRO A 341 -21.45 13.31 15.27
C PRO A 341 -20.81 14.55 14.62
N ARG A 342 -19.99 14.37 13.59
CA ARG A 342 -19.35 15.47 12.85
C ARG A 342 -19.93 15.67 11.44
N GLU A 343 -21.02 14.99 11.09
CA GLU A 343 -21.68 15.15 9.81
C GLU A 343 -22.65 16.37 9.85
N PRO A 344 -22.35 17.47 9.13
CA PRO A 344 -23.13 18.70 9.24
C PRO A 344 -24.60 18.51 8.88
N THR A 345 -24.91 17.68 7.88
CA THR A 345 -26.28 17.45 7.40
C THR A 345 -27.21 16.95 8.50
N ILE A 346 -26.70 16.12 9.40
CA ILE A 346 -27.48 15.57 10.52
C ILE A 346 -27.94 16.69 11.45
N HIS A 347 -27.04 17.58 11.86
CA HIS A 347 -27.34 18.71 12.73
C HIS A 347 -28.28 19.70 12.09
N PHE A 348 -28.16 19.95 10.79
CA PHE A 348 -29.12 20.79 10.05
C PHE A 348 -30.54 20.20 10.10
N LEU A 349 -30.67 18.89 9.86
CA LEU A 349 -31.95 18.18 9.90
C LEU A 349 -32.54 18.12 11.33
N LEU A 350 -31.71 17.85 12.36
CA LEU A 350 -32.10 17.87 13.76
C LEU A 350 -32.64 19.26 14.14
N ALA A 351 -31.96 20.33 13.72
CA ALA A 351 -32.46 21.71 13.98
C ALA A 351 -33.83 21.96 13.35
N ALA A 352 -34.07 21.44 12.13
CA ALA A 352 -35.38 21.55 11.48
C ALA A 352 -36.45 20.78 12.26
N VAL A 353 -36.15 19.55 12.70
CA VAL A 353 -37.07 18.74 13.50
C VAL A 353 -37.39 19.37 14.84
N TYR A 354 -36.38 19.84 15.60
CA TYR A 354 -36.59 20.48 16.89
C TYR A 354 -37.38 21.81 16.77
N ARG A 355 -37.11 22.58 15.69
CA ARG A 355 -37.89 23.80 15.41
C ARG A 355 -39.36 23.47 15.18
N ALA A 356 -39.68 22.48 14.41
CA ALA A 356 -41.05 22.04 14.15
C ALA A 356 -41.74 21.50 15.42
N GLN A 357 -41.01 20.99 16.39
CA GLN A 357 -41.50 20.54 17.71
C GLN A 357 -41.60 21.69 18.73
N GLY A 358 -41.26 22.95 18.37
CA GLY A 358 -41.23 24.08 19.29
C GLY A 358 -40.08 24.11 20.30
N LYS A 359 -39.06 23.21 20.12
CA LYS A 359 -37.86 23.09 20.95
C LYS A 359 -36.79 24.06 20.45
N SER A 360 -37.00 25.36 20.73
CA SER A 360 -36.16 26.42 20.15
C SER A 360 -34.72 26.40 20.65
N ALA A 361 -34.47 25.99 21.91
CA ALA A 361 -33.11 25.93 22.46
C ALA A 361 -32.29 24.80 21.82
N GLU A 362 -32.87 23.61 21.69
CA GLU A 362 -32.26 22.46 21.03
C GLU A 362 -31.99 22.76 19.54
N ALA A 363 -32.97 23.35 18.85
CA ALA A 363 -32.82 23.77 17.46
C ALA A 363 -31.66 24.78 17.27
N GLN A 364 -31.47 25.70 18.19
CA GLN A 364 -30.38 26.67 18.17
C GLN A 364 -29.03 25.99 18.40
N THR A 365 -28.96 25.05 19.32
CA THR A 365 -27.74 24.26 19.59
C THR A 365 -27.28 23.47 18.35
N GLU A 366 -28.20 22.79 17.69
CA GLU A 366 -27.92 22.05 16.47
C GLU A 366 -27.44 22.97 15.32
N MET A 367 -28.08 24.14 15.15
CA MET A 367 -27.62 25.11 14.15
C MET A 367 -26.25 25.70 14.45
N GLN A 368 -25.89 25.88 15.73
CA GLN A 368 -24.52 26.28 16.10
C GLN A 368 -23.51 25.22 15.77
N THR A 369 -23.81 23.92 16.06
CA THR A 369 -22.99 22.79 15.72
C THR A 369 -22.79 22.68 14.20
N TYR A 370 -23.87 22.77 13.44
CA TYR A 370 -23.82 22.82 11.97
C TYR A 370 -22.87 23.90 11.47
N GLY A 371 -23.05 25.15 11.95
CA GLY A 371 -22.22 26.28 11.53
C GLY A 371 -20.75 26.14 11.93
N LYS A 372 -20.45 25.48 13.05
CA LYS A 372 -19.08 25.16 13.46
C LYS A 372 -18.46 24.14 12.52
N LEU A 373 -19.13 23.03 12.26
CA LEU A 373 -18.64 21.97 11.40
C LEU A 373 -18.42 22.43 9.95
N GLN A 374 -19.28 23.28 9.43
CA GLN A 374 -19.13 23.91 8.11
C GLN A 374 -17.88 24.79 8.02
N ARG A 375 -17.58 25.58 9.07
CA ARG A 375 -16.35 26.38 9.10
C ARG A 375 -15.11 25.50 9.16
N GLU A 376 -15.11 24.50 10.03
CA GLU A 376 -13.99 23.54 10.13
C GLU A 376 -13.71 22.84 8.80
N ALA A 377 -14.76 22.41 8.07
CA ALA A 377 -14.63 21.82 6.75
C ALA A 377 -14.03 22.80 5.73
N SER A 378 -14.48 24.04 5.71
CA SER A 378 -13.97 25.07 4.80
C SER A 378 -12.51 25.43 5.08
N GLU A 379 -12.13 25.51 6.35
CA GLU A 379 -10.75 25.78 6.78
C GLU A 379 -9.80 24.62 6.38
N ALA A 380 -10.26 23.36 6.53
CA ALA A 380 -9.50 22.18 6.12
C ALA A 380 -9.21 22.18 4.60
N VAL A 381 -10.21 22.52 3.79
CA VAL A 381 -10.04 22.62 2.32
C VAL A 381 -9.08 23.76 1.95
N ALA A 382 -9.19 24.91 2.60
CA ALA A 382 -8.29 26.05 2.37
C ALA A 382 -6.84 25.71 2.78
N GLY A 383 -6.64 24.98 3.88
CA GLY A 383 -5.33 24.49 4.33
C GLY A 383 -4.68 23.58 3.30
N GLN A 384 -5.42 22.58 2.79
CA GLN A 384 -4.92 21.65 1.77
C GLN A 384 -4.54 22.37 0.45
N ALA A 385 -5.32 23.37 0.03
CA ALA A 385 -5.02 24.16 -1.16
C ALA A 385 -3.72 24.96 -1.00
N ASN A 386 -3.46 25.52 0.19
CA ASN A 386 -2.24 26.25 0.50
C ASN A 386 -1.01 25.33 0.53
N ASP A 387 -1.12 24.14 1.12
CA ASP A 387 -0.05 23.15 1.16
C ASP A 387 0.30 22.66 -0.25
N ALA A 388 -0.71 22.39 -1.09
CA ALA A 388 -0.50 21.99 -2.49
C ALA A 388 0.19 23.10 -3.30
N SER A 389 -0.13 24.37 -3.05
CA SER A 389 0.54 25.52 -3.70
C SER A 389 1.97 25.69 -3.23
N ALA A 390 2.24 25.49 -1.94
CA ALA A 390 3.58 25.56 -1.36
C ALA A 390 4.51 24.44 -1.88
N ILE A 391 3.97 23.24 -2.12
CA ILE A 391 4.70 22.11 -2.73
C ILE A 391 5.05 22.43 -4.19
N LYS A 392 4.11 23.00 -4.97
CA LYS A 392 4.36 23.39 -6.35
C LYS A 392 5.41 24.50 -6.47
N SER A 393 5.43 25.48 -5.55
CA SER A 393 6.43 26.58 -5.56
C SER A 393 7.84 26.13 -5.16
N LYS A 394 7.99 25.01 -4.44
CA LYS A 394 9.29 24.40 -4.09
C LYS A 394 9.83 23.47 -5.17
N ALA A 395 9.01 23.07 -6.12
CA ALA A 395 9.36 22.18 -7.22
C ALA A 395 9.75 22.94 -8.53
N GLN A 396 9.60 24.25 -8.56
CA GLN A 396 10.10 25.19 -9.57
C GLN A 396 11.41 25.85 -9.10
#